data_47827c8840ccfe4d20cba467dc134737
#
_entry.id   47827c8840ccfe4d20cba467dc134737
#
_cell.length_a   1.000
_cell.length_b   1.000
_cell.length_c   1.000
_cell.angle_alpha   90.00
_cell.angle_beta   90.00
_cell.angle_gamma   90.00
#
_symmetry.space_group_name_H-M   'P 1'
#
loop_
_entity.id
_entity.type
_entity.pdbx_description
1 polymer ?
#
loop_
_entity_poly.entity_id
_entity_poly.type
_entity_poly.pdbx_seq_one_letter_code
_entity_poly.pdbx_strand_id
1 'polypeptide(L)'
;MTIGSPVMTGCTHILKEGFFVRKIKKALALSLALAMGLSLTACGNKEEATTAATTEATTEAASEATTEAASEDTSEAGGSEATGFDVSGINDKAIYVYSWNDELGNRIDTYFRTKYPEYSDLVKYVNLNVSGTESEYPAKIQNAVDDGTEYPSVFASDESVMLSYADKDFTAPVSEAGITADMYANAYQYTVDFATVDGNLMACTWQATPGVLLYNKAMAEEVLGTSDPEKVQEMVSDWDGFFAVAEKIKAAGKYMVSGPDELKYPLLANKDSAWVVDGKLVVSDSAKTMLELSKKIYDGGYSQNSSQWSTEWTANMSNGTTFCFFGTTWFMGDTVFVTEDVKYQACPGPCGYYWGGSYLFYGKDCPNPSLAGLLIYTLTCDTDVMYDMAANGDEGCPNNQAAVEKAIADGVGASDKLDGQNLLETFNEGAKTIDMSKSTKYDSQINTSLSTVSTSYNTGEYGSVDEAIAALKADVAATLTDVTVE
;
A
#
# COMPACT_ATOMS: atom_id res chain seq x y z
N MET A 1 19.83 42.87 41.86
CA MET A 1 18.39 42.67 41.70
C MET A 1 18.22 41.60 40.64
N THR A 2 17.99 40.39 41.08
CA THR A 2 17.82 39.15 40.31
C THR A 2 16.33 38.99 40.01
N ILE A 3 15.96 38.83 38.74
CA ILE A 3 14.61 38.44 38.36
C ILE A 3 14.74 37.10 37.62
N GLY A 4 14.24 36.05 38.26
CA GLY A 4 14.21 34.69 37.72
C GLY A 4 13.05 34.47 36.74
N SER A 5 13.31 33.70 35.72
CA SER A 5 12.31 33.17 34.78
C SER A 5 11.67 31.89 35.32
N PRO A 6 10.38 31.64 35.11
CA PRO A 6 9.74 30.39 35.51
C PRO A 6 9.94 29.29 34.46
N VAL A 7 10.32 28.14 34.96
CA VAL A 7 10.39 26.85 34.24
C VAL A 7 8.97 26.38 33.97
N MET A 8 8.64 26.12 32.70
CA MET A 8 7.42 25.37 32.30
C MET A 8 7.67 23.86 32.46
N THR A 9 7.08 23.31 33.49
CA THR A 9 6.83 21.88 33.64
C THR A 9 5.42 21.55 33.09
N GLY A 10 5.33 20.82 32.00
CA GLY A 10 4.04 20.40 31.49
C GLY A 10 4.12 19.57 30.21
N CYS A 11 4.70 18.37 30.27
CA CYS A 11 4.59 17.41 29.17
C CYS A 11 4.79 15.97 29.68
N THR A 12 3.91 15.49 30.55
CA THR A 12 3.92 14.09 31.03
C THR A 12 2.53 13.50 31.26
N HIS A 13 1.46 14.07 30.68
CA HIS A 13 0.10 13.57 30.95
C HIS A 13 -0.60 12.90 29.76
N ILE A 14 -0.05 12.96 28.55
CA ILE A 14 -0.77 12.42 27.34
C ILE A 14 -0.51 10.94 27.09
N LEU A 15 0.58 10.37 27.61
CA LEU A 15 0.91 8.93 27.38
C LEU A 15 0.21 7.93 28.31
N LYS A 16 -0.56 8.38 29.31
CA LYS A 16 -1.28 7.45 30.20
C LYS A 16 -2.72 7.14 29.82
N GLU A 17 -3.36 7.95 29.02
CA GLU A 17 -4.77 7.72 28.62
C GLU A 17 -4.95 6.67 27.54
N GLY A 18 -4.03 6.55 26.56
CA GLY A 18 -4.11 5.54 25.51
C GLY A 18 -3.99 4.09 26.02
N PHE A 19 -3.25 3.88 27.10
CA PHE A 19 -3.09 2.54 27.69
C PHE A 19 -4.30 2.10 28.54
N PHE A 20 -5.03 3.06 29.09
CA PHE A 20 -6.21 2.78 29.91
C PHE A 20 -7.45 2.44 29.06
N VAL A 21 -7.61 3.11 27.93
CA VAL A 21 -8.72 2.87 26.96
C VAL A 21 -8.60 1.50 26.31
N ARG A 22 -7.40 1.02 25.98
CA ARG A 22 -7.19 -0.33 25.43
C ARG A 22 -7.50 -1.44 26.43
N LYS A 23 -7.25 -1.24 27.71
CA LYS A 23 -7.60 -2.22 28.77
C LYS A 23 -9.11 -2.30 29.02
N ILE A 24 -9.81 -1.18 28.92
CA ILE A 24 -11.28 -1.15 29.09
C ILE A 24 -11.98 -1.81 27.88
N LYS A 25 -11.52 -1.60 26.64
CA LYS A 25 -12.11 -2.28 25.46
C LYS A 25 -11.91 -3.80 25.49
N LYS A 26 -10.77 -4.31 25.97
CA LYS A 26 -10.55 -5.76 26.14
C LYS A 26 -11.37 -6.35 27.29
N ALA A 27 -11.64 -5.60 28.35
CA ALA A 27 -12.50 -6.05 29.47
C ALA A 27 -13.99 -6.07 29.08
N LEU A 28 -14.44 -5.13 28.22
CA LEU A 28 -15.82 -5.14 27.72
C LEU A 28 -16.06 -6.27 26.71
N ALA A 29 -15.11 -6.58 25.84
CA ALA A 29 -15.23 -7.69 24.90
C ALA A 29 -15.30 -9.06 25.60
N LEU A 30 -14.57 -9.23 26.71
CA LEU A 30 -14.58 -10.47 27.49
C LEU A 30 -15.87 -10.63 28.31
N SER A 31 -16.48 -9.53 28.78
CA SER A 31 -17.75 -9.56 29.52
C SER A 31 -18.97 -9.81 28.63
N LEU A 32 -18.93 -9.41 27.36
CA LEU A 32 -20.00 -9.69 26.38
C LEU A 32 -19.98 -11.16 25.93
N ALA A 33 -18.81 -11.78 25.80
CA ALA A 33 -18.69 -13.20 25.46
C ALA A 33 -19.14 -14.14 26.57
N LEU A 34 -19.07 -13.75 27.86
CA LEU A 34 -19.58 -14.53 28.98
C LEU A 34 -21.10 -14.38 29.17
N ALA A 35 -21.71 -13.29 28.69
CA ALA A 35 -23.16 -13.08 28.83
C ALA A 35 -23.99 -13.83 27.76
N MET A 36 -23.38 -14.22 26.63
CA MET A 36 -24.06 -15.02 25.60
C MET A 36 -23.93 -16.54 25.78
N GLY A 37 -23.18 -17.01 26.79
CA GLY A 37 -22.99 -18.42 27.09
C GLY A 37 -23.98 -19.01 28.10
N LEU A 38 -24.89 -18.21 28.68
CA LEU A 38 -25.76 -18.63 29.80
C LEU A 38 -27.26 -18.58 29.50
N SER A 39 -27.71 -18.43 28.26
CA SER A 39 -29.13 -18.32 27.91
C SER A 39 -29.71 -19.48 27.07
N LEU A 40 -29.08 -20.66 27.07
CA LEU A 40 -29.58 -21.83 26.34
C LEU A 40 -29.73 -23.07 27.25
N THR A 41 -30.36 -22.91 28.41
CA THR A 41 -30.88 -24.05 29.20
C THR A 41 -32.12 -23.63 29.93
N ALA A 42 -33.27 -23.72 29.31
CA ALA A 42 -34.57 -24.05 29.94
C ALA A 42 -35.68 -23.99 28.89
N CYS A 43 -36.16 -25.12 28.44
CA CYS A 43 -37.52 -25.58 28.43
C CYS A 43 -37.64 -26.78 27.50
N GLY A 44 -37.87 -27.90 28.12
CA GLY A 44 -38.21 -29.14 27.46
C GLY A 44 -39.70 -29.26 27.18
N ASN A 45 -40.07 -30.10 26.31
CA ASN A 45 -40.96 -31.28 26.42
C ASN A 45 -41.44 -31.75 25.04
N LYS A 46 -41.19 -33.04 24.76
CA LYS A 46 -42.07 -34.12 24.27
C LYS A 46 -42.99 -33.81 23.07
N GLU A 47 -43.03 -34.63 22.03
CA GLU A 47 -43.39 -36.06 21.86
C GLU A 47 -43.10 -36.47 20.41
N GLU A 48 -42.57 -37.68 20.27
CA GLU A 48 -42.98 -38.89 19.51
C GLU A 48 -43.33 -38.69 18.04
N ALA A 49 -42.72 -39.44 17.19
CA ALA A 49 -42.55 -40.78 16.83
C ALA A 49 -42.75 -41.01 15.30
N THR A 50 -42.05 -41.93 14.85
CA THR A 50 -42.26 -42.98 13.84
C THR A 50 -41.82 -42.81 12.41
N THR A 51 -40.91 -43.72 12.13
CA THR A 51 -40.75 -44.77 11.08
C THR A 51 -40.27 -44.35 9.70
N ALA A 52 -39.06 -44.74 9.37
CA ALA A 52 -38.59 -45.98 8.75
C ALA A 52 -38.86 -46.10 7.24
N ALA A 53 -37.80 -46.27 6.50
CA ALA A 53 -37.50 -47.34 5.51
C ALA A 53 -36.32 -46.93 4.63
N THR A 54 -35.21 -47.51 4.85
CA THR A 54 -34.53 -48.63 4.15
C THR A 54 -34.81 -48.75 2.66
N THR A 55 -33.77 -48.66 1.86
CA THR A 55 -33.41 -49.70 0.89
C THR A 55 -31.94 -49.54 0.45
N GLU A 56 -31.25 -50.62 0.70
CA GLU A 56 -30.00 -51.14 0.16
C GLU A 56 -30.05 -51.26 -1.38
N ALA A 57 -28.97 -51.32 -2.01
CA ALA A 57 -27.96 -52.32 -2.37
C ALA A 57 -27.68 -52.14 -3.85
N THR A 58 -26.62 -52.46 -4.46
CA THR A 58 -25.59 -53.51 -4.48
C THR A 58 -24.53 -53.13 -5.52
N THR A 59 -23.26 -53.30 -5.18
CA THR A 59 -22.22 -54.22 -5.67
C THR A 59 -22.13 -54.52 -7.18
N GLU A 60 -20.95 -54.43 -7.79
CA GLU A 60 -19.88 -55.43 -7.97
C GLU A 60 -18.78 -54.83 -8.84
N ALA A 61 -17.56 -54.85 -8.52
CA ALA A 61 -16.54 -55.88 -8.34
C ALA A 61 -15.67 -56.15 -9.60
N ALA A 62 -14.40 -55.96 -9.35
CA ALA A 62 -13.24 -56.77 -9.72
C ALA A 62 -12.65 -56.68 -11.14
N SER A 63 -11.36 -56.38 -11.22
CA SER A 63 -10.37 -57.43 -11.55
C SER A 63 -8.93 -56.93 -11.32
N GLU A 64 -8.19 -57.75 -10.60
CA GLU A 64 -6.77 -57.72 -10.30
C GLU A 64 -5.89 -57.93 -11.54
N ALA A 65 -4.69 -57.36 -11.50
CA ALA A 65 -3.47 -58.06 -11.97
C ALA A 65 -2.23 -57.45 -11.28
N THR A 66 -1.68 -58.27 -10.44
CA THR A 66 -0.36 -58.19 -9.79
C THR A 66 0.79 -58.30 -10.79
N THR A 67 1.86 -57.54 -10.58
CA THR A 67 3.25 -58.06 -10.72
C THR A 67 4.19 -57.29 -9.80
N GLU A 68 4.84 -58.10 -8.94
CA GLU A 68 5.97 -57.71 -8.11
C GLU A 68 7.22 -57.40 -8.95
N ALA A 69 8.08 -56.46 -8.50
CA ALA A 69 9.45 -56.75 -8.08
C ALA A 69 10.27 -55.50 -7.76
N ALA A 70 10.95 -55.63 -6.63
CA ALA A 70 12.26 -55.14 -6.30
C ALA A 70 12.36 -53.69 -5.74
N SER A 71 12.59 -53.70 -4.44
CA SER A 71 13.18 -52.65 -3.60
C SER A 71 14.57 -52.26 -4.08
N GLU A 72 14.82 -50.95 -4.22
CA GLU A 72 16.11 -50.36 -3.89
C GLU A 72 15.88 -49.11 -3.07
N ASP A 73 16.42 -49.16 -1.89
CA ASP A 73 16.48 -48.11 -0.88
C ASP A 73 17.48 -47.05 -1.36
N THR A 74 16.98 -45.85 -1.72
CA THR A 74 17.79 -44.63 -1.75
C THR A 74 16.96 -43.54 -1.11
N SER A 75 17.40 -43.19 0.11
CA SER A 75 17.03 -41.97 0.78
C SER A 75 17.40 -40.77 -0.11
N GLU A 76 16.46 -40.25 -0.86
CA GLU A 76 16.56 -38.92 -1.47
C GLU A 76 15.88 -37.92 -0.57
N ALA A 77 16.68 -36.91 -0.22
CA ALA A 77 16.24 -35.66 0.37
C ALA A 77 15.08 -35.07 -0.42
N GLY A 78 14.12 -34.46 0.29
CA GLY A 78 12.93 -33.85 -0.26
C GLY A 78 13.24 -32.99 -1.49
N GLY A 79 12.70 -33.39 -2.63
CA GLY A 79 12.80 -32.65 -3.85
C GLY A 79 12.03 -31.33 -3.70
N SER A 80 12.74 -30.22 -3.60
CA SER A 80 12.27 -28.89 -3.87
C SER A 80 11.77 -28.90 -5.33
N GLU A 81 10.49 -28.61 -5.56
CA GLU A 81 10.04 -28.19 -6.88
C GLU A 81 10.97 -27.09 -7.37
N ALA A 82 11.43 -27.17 -8.62
CA ALA A 82 12.47 -26.30 -9.15
C ALA A 82 12.00 -24.84 -9.06
N THR A 83 12.48 -24.16 -8.02
CA THR A 83 12.35 -22.70 -7.94
C THR A 83 13.17 -22.12 -9.08
N GLY A 84 12.67 -21.10 -9.77
CA GLY A 84 13.44 -20.40 -10.80
C GLY A 84 14.68 -19.68 -10.26
N PHE A 85 14.99 -19.83 -8.95
CA PHE A 85 16.09 -19.18 -8.23
C PHE A 85 17.17 -20.19 -7.81
N ASP A 86 18.45 -19.84 -8.00
CA ASP A 86 19.59 -20.69 -7.61
C ASP A 86 19.88 -20.57 -6.11
N VAL A 87 19.58 -21.63 -5.37
CA VAL A 87 19.79 -21.73 -3.92
C VAL A 87 21.16 -22.32 -3.54
N SER A 88 22.00 -22.72 -4.49
CA SER A 88 23.26 -23.41 -4.24
C SER A 88 24.30 -22.58 -3.46
N GLY A 89 24.15 -21.25 -3.47
CA GLY A 89 25.01 -20.30 -2.74
C GLY A 89 24.59 -20.02 -1.30
N ILE A 90 23.45 -20.56 -0.83
CA ILE A 90 22.97 -20.31 0.52
C ILE A 90 23.91 -20.97 1.55
N ASN A 91 24.33 -20.19 2.55
CA ASN A 91 25.18 -20.62 3.64
C ASN A 91 24.44 -20.56 4.99
N ASP A 92 25.11 -20.89 6.09
CA ASP A 92 24.55 -20.98 7.44
C ASP A 92 24.44 -19.63 8.20
N LYS A 93 24.79 -18.50 7.55
CA LYS A 93 24.72 -17.19 8.17
C LYS A 93 23.30 -16.61 8.07
N ALA A 94 22.82 -16.06 9.18
CA ALA A 94 21.56 -15.34 9.19
C ALA A 94 21.65 -14.02 8.42
N ILE A 95 20.51 -13.62 7.86
CA ILE A 95 20.27 -12.31 7.29
C ILE A 95 19.29 -11.53 8.16
N TYR A 96 19.47 -10.21 8.27
CA TYR A 96 18.56 -9.30 8.97
C TYR A 96 17.75 -8.50 7.95
N VAL A 97 16.43 -8.51 8.15
CA VAL A 97 15.46 -7.89 7.24
C VAL A 97 14.73 -6.78 7.99
N TYR A 98 14.90 -5.54 7.54
CA TYR A 98 14.38 -4.38 8.23
C TYR A 98 13.15 -3.78 7.53
N SER A 99 12.17 -3.36 8.33
CA SER A 99 11.05 -2.54 7.88
C SER A 99 10.55 -1.64 9.00
N TRP A 100 9.61 -0.74 8.67
CA TRP A 100 9.04 0.23 9.62
C TRP A 100 7.80 -0.27 10.35
N ASN A 101 7.12 -1.34 9.87
CA ASN A 101 5.90 -1.90 10.44
C ASN A 101 5.89 -3.44 10.33
N ASP A 102 4.79 -4.10 10.65
CA ASP A 102 4.69 -5.57 10.63
C ASP A 102 4.35 -6.16 9.25
N GLU A 103 4.05 -5.35 8.22
CA GLU A 103 3.60 -5.82 6.92
C GLU A 103 4.58 -6.81 6.27
N LEU A 104 5.85 -6.40 6.10
CA LEU A 104 6.88 -7.27 5.52
C LEU A 104 7.13 -8.53 6.39
N GLY A 105 7.10 -8.38 7.71
CA GLY A 105 7.24 -9.52 8.63
C GLY A 105 6.14 -10.55 8.45
N ASN A 106 4.89 -10.11 8.34
CA ASN A 106 3.75 -10.98 8.08
C ASN A 106 3.87 -11.70 6.72
N ARG A 107 4.35 -11.01 5.67
CA ARG A 107 4.61 -11.63 4.36
C ARG A 107 5.73 -12.66 4.40
N ILE A 108 6.81 -12.38 5.15
CA ILE A 108 7.89 -13.35 5.39
C ILE A 108 7.33 -14.60 6.08
N ASP A 109 6.52 -14.44 7.12
CA ASP A 109 5.93 -15.54 7.86
C ASP A 109 4.98 -16.37 7.00
N THR A 110 4.09 -15.71 6.26
CA THR A 110 3.05 -16.36 5.46
C THR A 110 3.62 -17.07 4.24
N TYR A 111 4.50 -16.42 3.49
CA TYR A 111 4.93 -16.91 2.18
C TYR A 111 6.33 -17.51 2.20
N PHE A 112 7.33 -16.78 2.71
CA PHE A 112 8.71 -17.28 2.66
C PHE A 112 8.94 -18.46 3.59
N ARG A 113 8.61 -18.34 4.88
CA ARG A 113 8.83 -19.40 5.87
C ARG A 113 7.97 -20.63 5.63
N THR A 114 6.80 -20.46 5.03
CA THR A 114 5.93 -21.57 4.63
C THR A 114 6.53 -22.34 3.46
N LYS A 115 7.10 -21.63 2.48
CA LYS A 115 7.68 -22.24 1.27
C LYS A 115 9.07 -22.83 1.52
N TYR A 116 9.87 -22.20 2.39
CA TYR A 116 11.26 -22.56 2.71
C TYR A 116 11.49 -22.71 4.22
N PRO A 117 10.85 -23.67 4.89
CA PRO A 117 10.96 -23.86 6.34
C PRO A 117 12.39 -24.12 6.81
N GLU A 118 13.25 -24.71 5.96
CA GLU A 118 14.66 -24.99 6.25
C GLU A 118 15.52 -23.73 6.42
N TYR A 119 15.12 -22.60 5.84
CA TYR A 119 15.81 -21.30 5.99
C TYR A 119 15.12 -20.35 6.97
N SER A 120 14.02 -20.78 7.59
CA SER A 120 13.18 -19.94 8.46
C SER A 120 14.00 -19.29 9.60
N ASP A 121 14.89 -20.07 10.24
CA ASP A 121 15.69 -19.59 11.35
C ASP A 121 16.85 -18.67 10.94
N LEU A 122 17.19 -18.63 9.65
CA LEU A 122 18.22 -17.75 9.11
C LEU A 122 17.71 -16.37 8.72
N VAL A 123 16.39 -16.18 8.60
CA VAL A 123 15.78 -14.88 8.28
C VAL A 123 15.30 -14.21 9.57
N LYS A 124 15.98 -13.14 9.98
CA LYS A 124 15.68 -12.36 11.19
C LYS A 124 14.98 -11.07 10.81
N TYR A 125 13.70 -10.96 11.12
CA TYR A 125 12.92 -9.76 10.86
C TYR A 125 13.08 -8.73 11.99
N VAL A 126 13.29 -7.46 11.63
CA VAL A 126 13.44 -6.32 12.54
C VAL A 126 12.42 -5.25 12.19
N ASN A 127 11.36 -5.16 12.99
CA ASN A 127 10.40 -4.06 12.90
C ASN A 127 10.92 -2.86 13.69
N LEU A 128 11.22 -1.74 13.02
CA LEU A 128 11.70 -0.52 13.65
C LEU A 128 10.58 0.28 14.32
N ASN A 129 9.32 -0.03 13.99
CA ASN A 129 8.10 0.57 14.56
C ASN A 129 8.11 2.11 14.54
N VAL A 130 8.40 2.66 13.36
CA VAL A 130 8.43 4.09 13.05
C VAL A 130 7.66 4.36 11.76
N SER A 131 7.54 5.63 11.33
CA SER A 131 7.04 5.95 9.99
C SER A 131 8.11 5.61 8.93
N GLY A 132 7.71 4.94 7.84
CA GLY A 132 8.61 4.57 6.74
C GLY A 132 9.08 5.75 5.88
N THR A 133 8.37 6.89 5.96
CA THR A 133 8.62 8.10 5.15
C THR A 133 9.32 9.22 5.92
N GLU A 134 9.43 9.11 7.24
CA GLU A 134 10.05 10.14 8.08
C GLU A 134 11.55 9.91 8.29
N SER A 135 12.27 10.95 8.68
CA SER A 135 13.72 10.95 8.85
C SER A 135 14.25 9.96 9.89
N GLU A 136 13.40 9.47 10.79
CA GLU A 136 13.78 8.49 11.81
C GLU A 136 14.11 7.12 11.22
N TYR A 137 13.35 6.66 10.21
CA TYR A 137 13.59 5.37 9.56
C TYR A 137 14.96 5.31 8.86
N PRO A 138 15.32 6.26 7.95
CA PRO A 138 16.64 6.32 7.35
C PRO A 138 17.78 6.37 8.36
N ALA A 139 17.62 7.13 9.46
CA ALA A 139 18.63 7.22 10.50
C ALA A 139 18.84 5.87 11.22
N LYS A 140 17.76 5.11 11.48
CA LYS A 140 17.85 3.78 12.09
C LYS A 140 18.51 2.76 11.15
N ILE A 141 18.21 2.79 9.87
CA ILE A 141 18.88 1.95 8.86
C ILE A 141 20.37 2.29 8.82
N GLN A 142 20.75 3.57 8.75
CA GLN A 142 22.16 3.98 8.75
C GLN A 142 22.88 3.52 10.02
N ASN A 143 22.26 3.68 11.20
CA ASN A 143 22.84 3.21 12.45
C ASN A 143 23.08 1.69 12.47
N ALA A 144 22.16 0.88 11.90
CA ALA A 144 22.33 -0.56 11.79
C ALA A 144 23.46 -0.94 10.81
N VAL A 145 23.62 -0.18 9.73
CA VAL A 145 24.75 -0.30 8.80
C VAL A 145 26.08 0.00 9.53
N ASP A 146 26.15 1.11 10.26
CA ASP A 146 27.36 1.57 10.95
C ASP A 146 27.75 0.61 12.09
N ASP A 147 26.77 0.04 12.80
CA ASP A 147 27.03 -0.98 13.87
C ASP A 147 27.51 -2.30 13.28
N GLY A 148 26.95 -2.73 12.16
CA GLY A 148 27.35 -3.91 11.40
C GLY A 148 27.06 -5.27 12.07
N THR A 149 26.54 -5.33 13.32
CA THR A 149 26.27 -6.60 14.02
C THR A 149 25.00 -7.28 13.52
N GLU A 150 23.96 -6.51 13.24
CA GLU A 150 22.69 -6.92 12.64
C GLU A 150 22.52 -6.19 11.31
N TYR A 151 23.52 -6.32 10.45
CA TYR A 151 23.60 -5.58 9.18
C TYR A 151 22.33 -5.75 8.33
N PRO A 152 21.73 -4.65 7.82
CA PRO A 152 20.53 -4.70 6.96
C PRO A 152 20.82 -5.42 5.64
N SER A 153 20.69 -6.75 5.64
CA SER A 153 20.89 -7.58 4.46
C SER A 153 19.82 -7.37 3.39
N VAL A 154 18.59 -7.13 3.86
CA VAL A 154 17.45 -6.65 3.07
C VAL A 154 16.73 -5.60 3.90
N PHE A 155 16.27 -4.54 3.27
CA PHE A 155 15.42 -3.59 3.95
C PHE A 155 14.35 -3.02 3.01
N ALA A 156 13.18 -2.73 3.57
CA ALA A 156 12.10 -2.09 2.83
C ALA A 156 12.33 -0.58 2.76
N SER A 157 11.92 0.04 1.67
CA SER A 157 11.82 1.50 1.50
C SER A 157 10.46 1.85 0.94
N ASP A 158 9.83 2.89 1.50
CA ASP A 158 8.66 3.50 0.86
C ASP A 158 9.07 4.14 -0.47
N GLU A 159 8.16 4.11 -1.44
CA GLU A 159 8.36 4.72 -2.78
C GLU A 159 8.86 6.17 -2.68
N SER A 160 8.26 6.98 -1.83
CA SER A 160 8.54 8.42 -1.72
C SER A 160 10.00 8.75 -1.34
N VAL A 161 10.73 7.80 -0.73
CA VAL A 161 12.14 7.97 -0.33
C VAL A 161 13.09 6.96 -0.99
N MET A 162 12.57 6.06 -1.82
CA MET A 162 13.31 4.96 -2.45
C MET A 162 14.56 5.45 -3.20
N LEU A 163 14.42 6.47 -4.04
CA LEU A 163 15.54 6.99 -4.84
C LEU A 163 16.66 7.61 -3.99
N SER A 164 16.37 8.01 -2.75
CA SER A 164 17.39 8.48 -1.81
C SER A 164 18.27 7.37 -1.24
N TYR A 165 17.80 6.13 -1.28
CA TYR A 165 18.57 4.95 -0.86
C TYR A 165 19.40 4.36 -2.00
N ALA A 166 18.98 4.51 -3.24
CA ALA A 166 19.68 3.96 -4.40
C ALA A 166 21.10 4.52 -4.56
N ASP A 167 21.36 5.73 -4.07
CA ASP A 167 22.67 6.40 -4.07
C ASP A 167 23.56 6.05 -2.85
N LYS A 168 23.12 5.17 -1.93
CA LYS A 168 23.86 4.89 -0.71
C LYS A 168 24.94 3.83 -0.91
N ASP A 169 26.09 4.03 -0.29
CA ASP A 169 27.23 3.12 -0.37
C ASP A 169 26.96 1.71 0.17
N PHE A 170 25.93 1.56 1.01
CA PHE A 170 25.54 0.27 1.59
C PHE A 170 24.48 -0.50 0.81
N THR A 171 23.96 0.07 -0.30
CA THR A 171 23.06 -0.63 -1.22
C THR A 171 23.81 -1.16 -2.43
N ALA A 172 23.29 -2.22 -3.03
CA ALA A 172 23.82 -2.77 -4.27
C ALA A 172 22.66 -3.22 -5.19
N PRO A 173 22.90 -3.34 -6.50
CA PRO A 173 21.94 -3.90 -7.44
C PRO A 173 21.45 -5.27 -6.97
N VAL A 174 20.15 -5.53 -7.11
CA VAL A 174 19.57 -6.84 -6.71
C VAL A 174 20.14 -8.02 -7.52
N SER A 175 20.79 -7.74 -8.65
CA SER A 175 21.54 -8.74 -9.43
C SER A 175 22.74 -9.34 -8.68
N GLU A 176 23.31 -8.62 -7.71
CA GLU A 176 24.37 -9.14 -6.85
C GLU A 176 23.85 -10.16 -5.83
N ALA A 177 22.54 -10.14 -5.55
CA ALA A 177 21.83 -11.16 -4.78
C ALA A 177 21.26 -12.28 -5.67
N GLY A 178 21.49 -12.26 -6.99
CA GLY A 178 21.05 -13.29 -7.94
C GLY A 178 19.70 -13.01 -8.63
N ILE A 179 19.09 -11.86 -8.44
CA ILE A 179 17.87 -11.47 -9.16
C ILE A 179 18.21 -11.02 -10.57
N THR A 180 17.67 -11.71 -11.58
CA THR A 180 17.87 -11.35 -12.98
C THR A 180 16.67 -10.56 -13.53
N ALA A 181 16.88 -9.84 -14.63
CA ALA A 181 15.81 -9.14 -15.32
C ALA A 181 14.68 -10.10 -15.77
N ASP A 182 15.01 -11.32 -16.18
CA ASP A 182 14.03 -12.31 -16.61
C ASP A 182 13.15 -12.79 -15.44
N MET A 183 13.70 -12.89 -14.22
CA MET A 183 12.93 -13.24 -13.02
C MET A 183 11.90 -12.16 -12.66
N TYR A 184 12.20 -10.90 -12.95
CA TYR A 184 11.34 -9.74 -12.66
C TYR A 184 10.55 -9.25 -13.89
N ALA A 185 10.51 -10.03 -14.97
CA ALA A 185 9.89 -9.64 -16.26
C ALA A 185 8.37 -9.47 -16.19
N ASN A 186 7.70 -10.09 -15.22
CA ASN A 186 6.25 -9.95 -15.02
C ASN A 186 5.88 -8.69 -14.21
N ALA A 187 6.84 -7.92 -13.68
CA ALA A 187 6.55 -6.67 -12.98
C ALA A 187 5.94 -5.62 -13.93
N TYR A 188 5.15 -4.71 -13.39
CA TYR A 188 4.68 -3.57 -14.17
C TYR A 188 5.86 -2.65 -14.51
N GLN A 189 5.95 -2.25 -15.77
CA GLN A 189 7.13 -1.57 -16.32
C GLN A 189 7.50 -0.29 -15.54
N TYR A 190 6.52 0.51 -15.11
CA TYR A 190 6.79 1.73 -14.36
C TYR A 190 7.54 1.48 -13.04
N THR A 191 7.31 0.32 -12.37
CA THR A 191 8.03 -0.03 -11.14
C THR A 191 9.47 -0.44 -11.42
N VAL A 192 9.71 -1.08 -12.55
CA VAL A 192 11.06 -1.43 -13.03
C VAL A 192 11.83 -0.17 -13.41
N ASP A 193 11.21 0.71 -14.18
CA ASP A 193 11.83 1.97 -14.62
C ASP A 193 12.19 2.86 -13.43
N PHE A 194 11.29 2.97 -12.46
CA PHE A 194 11.49 3.74 -11.23
C PHE A 194 12.64 3.20 -10.37
N ALA A 195 12.72 1.86 -10.22
CA ALA A 195 13.76 1.22 -9.41
C ALA A 195 15.09 1.03 -10.14
N THR A 196 15.17 1.39 -11.43
CA THR A 196 16.40 1.31 -12.23
C THR A 196 17.15 2.64 -12.18
N VAL A 197 18.29 2.65 -11.50
CA VAL A 197 19.17 3.81 -11.37
C VAL A 197 20.50 3.51 -12.05
N ASP A 198 20.95 4.39 -12.94
CA ASP A 198 22.18 4.23 -13.74
C ASP A 198 22.27 2.85 -14.45
N GLY A 199 21.12 2.35 -14.93
CA GLY A 199 21.00 1.08 -15.64
C GLY A 199 21.02 -0.17 -14.76
N ASN A 200 20.97 -0.01 -13.44
CA ASN A 200 20.95 -1.10 -12.47
C ASN A 200 19.59 -1.14 -11.75
N LEU A 201 18.96 -2.31 -11.66
CA LEU A 201 17.79 -2.51 -10.82
C LEU A 201 18.25 -2.55 -9.36
N MET A 202 17.93 -1.49 -8.59
CA MET A 202 18.39 -1.30 -7.22
C MET A 202 17.47 -1.95 -6.18
N ALA A 203 16.19 -2.08 -6.49
CA ALA A 203 15.21 -2.69 -5.58
C ALA A 203 14.07 -3.36 -6.36
N CYS A 204 13.36 -4.28 -5.71
CA CYS A 204 12.16 -4.92 -6.23
C CYS A 204 10.97 -4.63 -5.31
N THR A 205 9.76 -4.50 -5.85
CA THR A 205 8.55 -4.31 -5.06
C THR A 205 7.57 -5.47 -5.26
N TRP A 206 6.86 -5.83 -4.18
CA TRP A 206 5.72 -6.76 -4.29
C TRP A 206 4.42 -6.06 -4.65
N GLN A 207 4.36 -4.74 -4.59
CA GLN A 207 3.16 -3.93 -4.79
C GLN A 207 3.25 -3.14 -6.09
N ALA A 208 2.22 -3.28 -6.93
CA ALA A 208 1.87 -2.25 -7.89
C ALA A 208 0.78 -1.40 -7.21
N THR A 209 0.99 -0.18 -6.90
CA THR A 209 0.06 0.65 -6.13
C THR A 209 -0.74 1.64 -7.01
N PRO A 210 -1.46 1.15 -8.06
CA PRO A 210 -2.27 2.00 -8.89
C PRO A 210 -3.40 2.63 -8.09
N GLY A 211 -3.74 3.86 -8.42
CA GLY A 211 -4.82 4.59 -7.80
C GLY A 211 -6.14 4.45 -8.55
N VAL A 212 -7.24 4.61 -7.80
CA VAL A 212 -8.61 4.61 -8.30
C VAL A 212 -9.43 5.69 -7.60
N LEU A 213 -10.54 6.09 -8.22
CA LEU A 213 -11.58 6.91 -7.60
C LEU A 213 -12.62 5.98 -6.96
N LEU A 214 -12.71 5.99 -5.63
CA LEU A 214 -13.71 5.27 -4.84
C LEU A 214 -14.90 6.20 -4.63
N TYR A 215 -16.09 5.86 -5.10
CA TYR A 215 -17.27 6.72 -4.98
C TYR A 215 -18.41 6.04 -4.21
N ASN A 216 -19.16 6.82 -3.45
CA ASN A 216 -20.33 6.36 -2.69
C ASN A 216 -21.43 5.93 -3.64
N LYS A 217 -21.72 4.62 -3.67
CA LYS A 217 -22.69 4.01 -4.58
C LYS A 217 -24.09 4.60 -4.45
N ALA A 218 -24.58 4.73 -3.22
CA ALA A 218 -25.93 5.24 -2.97
C ALA A 218 -26.07 6.71 -3.41
N MET A 219 -25.04 7.52 -3.18
CA MET A 219 -25.03 8.92 -3.59
C MET A 219 -24.93 9.07 -5.13
N ALA A 220 -24.15 8.19 -5.79
CA ALA A 220 -24.11 8.15 -7.26
C ALA A 220 -25.50 7.86 -7.84
N GLU A 221 -26.20 6.86 -7.32
CA GLU A 221 -27.57 6.53 -7.75
C GLU A 221 -28.55 7.70 -7.50
N GLU A 222 -28.50 8.30 -6.31
CA GLU A 222 -29.38 9.40 -5.93
C GLU A 222 -29.15 10.66 -6.77
N VAL A 223 -27.89 11.07 -6.97
CA VAL A 223 -27.55 12.39 -7.53
C VAL A 223 -27.25 12.33 -9.02
N LEU A 224 -26.60 11.25 -9.48
CA LEU A 224 -26.20 11.10 -10.89
C LEU A 224 -27.18 10.24 -11.69
N GLY A 225 -28.05 9.48 -11.00
CA GLY A 225 -29.03 8.57 -11.61
C GLY A 225 -28.41 7.24 -12.07
N THR A 226 -27.20 6.97 -11.66
CA THR A 226 -26.51 5.71 -11.92
C THR A 226 -25.37 5.49 -10.93
N SER A 227 -25.15 4.23 -10.54
CA SER A 227 -23.97 3.81 -9.79
C SER A 227 -23.09 2.85 -10.59
N ASP A 228 -23.36 2.67 -11.87
CA ASP A 228 -22.58 1.84 -12.79
C ASP A 228 -21.17 2.43 -12.98
N PRO A 229 -20.07 1.67 -12.72
CA PRO A 229 -18.71 2.18 -12.77
C PRO A 229 -18.31 2.75 -14.14
N GLU A 230 -18.74 2.16 -15.24
CA GLU A 230 -18.40 2.65 -16.57
C GLU A 230 -19.06 4.01 -16.83
N LYS A 231 -20.34 4.17 -16.44
CA LYS A 231 -21.06 5.43 -16.61
C LYS A 231 -20.56 6.52 -15.67
N VAL A 232 -20.18 6.17 -14.45
CA VAL A 232 -19.55 7.15 -13.53
C VAL A 232 -18.20 7.56 -14.07
N GLN A 233 -17.39 6.62 -14.60
CA GLN A 233 -16.13 6.92 -15.27
C GLN A 233 -16.29 7.90 -16.43
N GLU A 234 -17.29 7.72 -17.29
CA GLU A 234 -17.59 8.66 -18.38
C GLU A 234 -17.82 10.10 -17.86
N MET A 235 -18.43 10.25 -16.66
CA MET A 235 -18.72 11.55 -16.06
C MET A 235 -17.51 12.21 -15.39
N VAL A 236 -16.51 11.41 -14.93
CA VAL A 236 -15.35 11.90 -14.19
C VAL A 236 -14.03 11.61 -14.91
N SER A 237 -14.07 11.39 -16.23
CA SER A 237 -12.93 10.99 -17.05
C SER A 237 -11.84 12.06 -17.19
N ASP A 238 -12.13 13.28 -16.80
CA ASP A 238 -11.21 14.41 -16.72
C ASP A 238 -11.61 15.37 -15.58
N TRP A 239 -10.79 16.37 -15.33
CA TRP A 239 -11.04 17.31 -14.23
C TRP A 239 -12.25 18.21 -14.47
N ASP A 240 -12.61 18.52 -15.72
CA ASP A 240 -13.82 19.30 -16.02
C ASP A 240 -15.08 18.49 -15.71
N GLY A 241 -15.11 17.23 -16.11
CA GLY A 241 -16.17 16.28 -15.76
C GLY A 241 -16.26 16.06 -14.25
N PHE A 242 -15.12 15.88 -13.57
CA PHE A 242 -15.05 15.77 -12.11
C PHE A 242 -15.71 16.96 -11.41
N PHE A 243 -15.41 18.20 -11.82
CA PHE A 243 -16.04 19.39 -11.26
C PHE A 243 -17.51 19.56 -11.66
N ALA A 244 -17.92 19.09 -12.84
CA ALA A 244 -19.34 19.06 -13.22
C ALA A 244 -20.14 18.11 -12.32
N VAL A 245 -19.56 16.98 -11.90
CA VAL A 245 -20.12 16.10 -10.87
C VAL A 245 -20.12 16.80 -9.51
N ALA A 246 -19.02 17.46 -9.13
CA ALA A 246 -18.92 18.18 -7.84
C ALA A 246 -20.04 19.23 -7.67
N GLU A 247 -20.43 19.94 -8.72
CA GLU A 247 -21.57 20.88 -8.70
C GLU A 247 -22.90 20.18 -8.40
N LYS A 248 -23.13 18.99 -8.98
CA LYS A 248 -24.35 18.22 -8.72
C LYS A 248 -24.40 17.70 -7.29
N ILE A 249 -23.28 17.17 -6.80
CA ILE A 249 -23.12 16.67 -5.43
C ILE A 249 -23.36 17.81 -4.43
N LYS A 250 -22.76 18.98 -4.64
CA LYS A 250 -22.97 20.17 -3.83
C LYS A 250 -24.43 20.64 -3.84
N ALA A 251 -25.09 20.64 -5.00
CA ALA A 251 -26.50 21.02 -5.13
C ALA A 251 -27.42 20.10 -4.33
N ALA A 252 -27.00 18.82 -4.11
CA ALA A 252 -27.69 17.86 -3.23
C ALA A 252 -27.33 18.03 -1.75
N GLY A 253 -26.54 19.05 -1.37
CA GLY A 253 -26.12 19.30 0.01
C GLY A 253 -25.05 18.35 0.52
N LYS A 254 -24.24 17.80 -0.38
CA LYS A 254 -23.16 16.84 -0.12
C LYS A 254 -21.81 17.44 -0.55
N TYR A 255 -20.72 16.71 -0.28
CA TYR A 255 -19.36 17.10 -0.62
C TYR A 255 -18.76 16.15 -1.65
N MET A 256 -18.03 16.70 -2.62
CA MET A 256 -17.36 15.89 -3.64
C MET A 256 -16.24 15.05 -3.04
N VAL A 257 -15.36 15.68 -2.26
CA VAL A 257 -14.22 15.05 -1.59
C VAL A 257 -14.18 15.43 -0.11
N SER A 258 -13.35 14.74 0.67
CA SER A 258 -13.16 15.02 2.08
C SER A 258 -12.36 16.30 2.33
N GLY A 259 -11.29 16.50 1.59
CA GLY A 259 -10.44 17.69 1.65
C GLY A 259 -9.81 18.07 0.32
N PRO A 260 -9.27 19.30 0.18
CA PRO A 260 -8.57 19.71 -1.04
C PRO A 260 -7.29 18.90 -1.34
N ASP A 261 -6.69 18.30 -0.33
CA ASP A 261 -5.49 17.47 -0.40
C ASP A 261 -5.72 16.08 -1.01
N GLU A 262 -6.98 15.67 -1.25
CA GLU A 262 -7.33 14.48 -2.04
C GLU A 262 -6.72 14.51 -3.45
N LEU A 263 -6.50 15.70 -4.02
CA LEU A 263 -5.97 15.85 -5.37
C LEU A 263 -4.45 15.67 -5.48
N LYS A 264 -3.74 15.56 -4.35
CA LYS A 264 -2.29 15.52 -4.29
C LYS A 264 -1.70 14.40 -5.16
N TYR A 265 -2.11 13.16 -4.90
CA TYR A 265 -1.53 12.01 -5.61
C TYR A 265 -1.94 11.96 -7.08
N PRO A 266 -3.23 12.12 -7.45
CA PRO A 266 -3.62 12.16 -8.85
C PRO A 266 -2.89 13.20 -9.70
N LEU A 267 -2.57 14.35 -9.14
CA LEU A 267 -1.92 15.44 -9.89
C LEU A 267 -0.39 15.37 -9.85
N LEU A 268 0.21 14.91 -8.74
CA LEU A 268 1.67 14.85 -8.62
C LEU A 268 2.29 13.58 -9.19
N ALA A 269 1.54 12.48 -9.30
CA ALA A 269 1.99 11.29 -10.00
C ALA A 269 2.12 11.51 -11.51
N ASN A 270 1.35 12.44 -12.09
CA ASN A 270 1.33 12.75 -13.52
C ASN A 270 2.04 14.06 -13.86
N LYS A 271 3.19 14.30 -13.21
CA LYS A 271 3.99 15.49 -13.50
C LYS A 271 4.46 15.51 -14.97
N ASP A 272 4.31 16.67 -15.59
CA ASP A 272 4.84 16.95 -16.94
C ASP A 272 6.35 17.15 -16.95
N SER A 273 6.98 17.40 -15.79
CA SER A 273 8.41 17.53 -15.59
C SER A 273 8.87 17.00 -14.24
N ALA A 274 10.09 16.51 -14.14
CA ALA A 274 10.75 16.26 -12.87
C ALA A 274 10.89 17.58 -12.08
N TRP A 275 10.85 17.51 -10.74
CA TRP A 275 11.06 18.66 -9.87
C TRP A 275 12.45 19.27 -9.98
N VAL A 276 13.46 18.43 -10.25
CA VAL A 276 14.84 18.88 -10.41
C VAL A 276 15.39 18.35 -11.72
N VAL A 277 15.79 19.27 -12.58
CA VAL A 277 16.43 18.98 -13.88
C VAL A 277 17.77 19.71 -13.92
N ASP A 278 18.86 19.01 -14.18
CA ASP A 278 20.22 19.55 -14.20
C ASP A 278 20.58 20.38 -12.94
N GLY A 279 20.13 19.90 -11.77
CA GLY A 279 20.36 20.55 -10.48
C GLY A 279 19.53 21.83 -10.24
N LYS A 280 18.51 22.10 -11.06
CA LYS A 280 17.64 23.27 -10.96
C LYS A 280 16.22 22.87 -10.66
N LEU A 281 15.55 23.62 -9.77
CA LEU A 281 14.12 23.47 -9.53
C LEU A 281 13.30 23.85 -10.77
N VAL A 282 12.42 22.94 -11.19
CA VAL A 282 11.43 23.17 -12.24
C VAL A 282 10.03 23.05 -11.64
N VAL A 283 9.26 24.11 -11.65
CA VAL A 283 7.85 24.09 -11.23
C VAL A 283 7.00 23.73 -12.43
N SER A 284 6.49 22.52 -12.46
CA SER A 284 5.68 21.96 -13.54
C SER A 284 4.29 22.62 -13.66
N ASP A 285 3.64 22.49 -14.81
CA ASP A 285 2.26 22.92 -14.97
C ASP A 285 1.30 22.06 -14.12
N SER A 286 1.62 20.79 -13.89
CA SER A 286 0.87 19.92 -12.97
C SER A 286 0.86 20.46 -11.54
N ALA A 287 1.97 21.04 -11.05
CA ALA A 287 2.03 21.65 -9.73
C ALA A 287 1.16 22.91 -9.63
N LYS A 288 1.14 23.74 -10.68
CA LYS A 288 0.24 24.91 -10.77
C LYS A 288 -1.22 24.46 -10.77
N THR A 289 -1.54 23.46 -11.60
CA THR A 289 -2.88 22.85 -11.68
C THR A 289 -3.32 22.32 -10.32
N MET A 290 -2.43 21.68 -9.54
CA MET A 290 -2.75 21.24 -8.19
C MET A 290 -3.14 22.40 -7.29
N LEU A 291 -2.40 23.52 -7.30
CA LEU A 291 -2.73 24.71 -6.53
C LEU A 291 -4.11 25.30 -6.94
N GLU A 292 -4.34 25.41 -8.24
CA GLU A 292 -5.60 25.95 -8.80
C GLU A 292 -6.81 25.07 -8.46
N LEU A 293 -6.71 23.76 -8.65
CA LEU A 293 -7.81 22.82 -8.41
C LEU A 293 -8.06 22.63 -6.91
N SER A 294 -7.02 22.60 -6.07
CA SER A 294 -7.16 22.58 -4.60
C SER A 294 -7.90 23.83 -4.12
N LYS A 295 -7.51 25.00 -4.62
CA LYS A 295 -8.20 26.27 -4.33
C LYS A 295 -9.65 26.25 -4.79
N LYS A 296 -9.92 25.73 -5.99
CA LYS A 296 -11.28 25.58 -6.54
C LYS A 296 -12.15 24.66 -5.66
N ILE A 297 -11.58 23.57 -5.13
CA ILE A 297 -12.28 22.68 -4.17
C ILE A 297 -12.64 23.48 -2.90
N TYR A 298 -11.66 24.20 -2.33
CA TYR A 298 -11.82 24.95 -1.09
C TYR A 298 -12.85 26.09 -1.25
N ASP A 299 -12.66 27.00 -2.21
CA ASP A 299 -13.53 28.16 -2.45
C ASP A 299 -14.92 27.75 -2.94
N GLY A 300 -14.99 26.68 -3.74
CA GLY A 300 -16.23 26.12 -4.25
C GLY A 300 -17.07 25.44 -3.18
N GLY A 301 -16.50 25.15 -1.98
CA GLY A 301 -17.19 24.41 -0.94
C GLY A 301 -17.53 22.98 -1.37
N TYR A 302 -16.66 22.35 -2.15
CA TYR A 302 -16.83 20.97 -2.62
C TYR A 302 -16.25 19.93 -1.64
N SER A 303 -15.64 20.39 -0.53
CA SER A 303 -15.07 19.50 0.50
C SER A 303 -15.51 19.90 1.91
N GLN A 304 -15.31 18.99 2.85
CA GLN A 304 -15.47 19.25 4.27
C GLN A 304 -14.21 19.91 4.89
N ASN A 305 -13.18 20.15 4.08
CA ASN A 305 -11.88 20.70 4.48
C ASN A 305 -11.17 19.88 5.55
N SER A 306 -11.38 18.56 5.56
CA SER A 306 -10.64 17.63 6.40
C SER A 306 -9.28 17.32 5.75
N SER A 307 -8.21 17.32 6.53
CA SER A 307 -6.91 16.88 6.04
C SER A 307 -6.84 15.35 5.97
N GLN A 308 -6.19 14.80 4.95
CA GLN A 308 -5.89 13.37 4.88
C GLN A 308 -5.23 12.89 6.19
N TRP A 309 -5.57 11.68 6.62
CA TRP A 309 -5.10 11.05 7.86
C TRP A 309 -5.67 11.65 9.16
N SER A 310 -6.49 12.70 9.08
CA SER A 310 -7.20 13.18 10.27
C SER A 310 -8.33 12.24 10.68
N THR A 311 -8.76 12.34 11.94
CA THR A 311 -9.93 11.60 12.45
C THR A 311 -11.19 11.93 11.65
N GLU A 312 -11.33 13.19 11.25
CA GLU A 312 -12.46 13.69 10.45
C GLU A 312 -12.46 13.09 9.05
N TRP A 313 -11.28 12.99 8.42
CA TRP A 313 -11.14 12.34 7.10
C TRP A 313 -11.57 10.88 7.15
N THR A 314 -11.13 10.12 8.16
CA THR A 314 -11.56 8.72 8.36
C THR A 314 -13.07 8.63 8.62
N ALA A 315 -13.62 9.51 9.45
CA ALA A 315 -15.05 9.54 9.72
C ALA A 315 -15.89 9.86 8.47
N ASN A 316 -15.35 10.62 7.53
CA ASN A 316 -16.03 10.98 6.30
C ASN A 316 -16.24 9.80 5.35
N MET A 317 -15.48 8.70 5.51
CA MET A 317 -15.68 7.46 4.74
C MET A 317 -16.97 6.73 5.14
N SER A 318 -17.42 6.89 6.39
CA SER A 318 -18.59 6.19 6.95
C SER A 318 -19.84 7.07 7.08
N ASN A 319 -19.69 8.41 7.04
CA ASN A 319 -20.82 9.30 7.37
C ASN A 319 -21.81 9.54 6.22
N GLY A 320 -21.52 9.04 5.01
CA GLY A 320 -22.39 9.15 3.84
C GLY A 320 -22.58 10.59 3.32
N THR A 321 -21.69 11.51 3.65
CA THR A 321 -21.75 12.92 3.19
C THR A 321 -20.73 13.25 2.12
N THR A 322 -19.66 12.45 1.98
CA THR A 322 -18.62 12.59 0.97
C THR A 322 -18.88 11.65 -0.20
N PHE A 323 -18.78 12.17 -1.42
CA PHE A 323 -19.03 11.40 -2.63
C PHE A 323 -17.86 10.47 -2.96
N CYS A 324 -16.63 10.98 -2.98
CA CYS A 324 -15.50 10.16 -3.39
C CYS A 324 -14.21 10.40 -2.60
N PHE A 325 -13.33 9.40 -2.69
CA PHE A 325 -11.96 9.39 -2.19
C PHE A 325 -11.04 8.88 -3.29
N PHE A 326 -9.84 9.39 -3.34
CA PHE A 326 -8.77 8.79 -4.13
C PHE A 326 -8.04 7.76 -3.27
N GLY A 327 -7.96 6.52 -3.73
CA GLY A 327 -7.36 5.42 -2.99
C GLY A 327 -6.49 4.55 -3.88
N THR A 328 -5.79 3.60 -3.26
CA THR A 328 -4.91 2.64 -3.92
C THR A 328 -5.08 1.26 -3.28
N THR A 329 -4.26 0.28 -3.64
CA THR A 329 -4.38 -1.11 -3.20
C THR A 329 -4.39 -1.26 -1.68
N TRP A 330 -3.36 -0.77 -0.98
CA TRP A 330 -3.26 -0.83 0.47
C TRP A 330 -4.30 0.05 1.20
N PHE A 331 -4.84 1.08 0.50
CA PHE A 331 -5.90 1.94 1.05
C PHE A 331 -7.16 1.13 1.37
N MET A 332 -7.42 0.06 0.65
CA MET A 332 -8.60 -0.81 0.85
C MET A 332 -8.56 -1.61 2.15
N GLY A 333 -7.44 -1.62 2.87
CA GLY A 333 -7.30 -2.31 4.16
C GLY A 333 -8.32 -1.85 5.21
N ASP A 334 -8.72 -2.76 6.12
CA ASP A 334 -9.79 -2.52 7.10
C ASP A 334 -9.48 -1.43 8.13
N THR A 335 -8.21 -1.10 8.30
CA THR A 335 -7.77 -0.05 9.23
C THR A 335 -7.69 1.33 8.60
N VAL A 336 -7.69 1.41 7.27
CA VAL A 336 -7.57 2.66 6.50
C VAL A 336 -8.92 3.04 5.91
N PHE A 337 -9.49 2.20 5.04
CA PHE A 337 -10.79 2.46 4.39
C PHE A 337 -11.93 1.89 5.25
N VAL A 338 -12.31 2.64 6.29
CA VAL A 338 -13.36 2.27 7.24
C VAL A 338 -14.69 2.83 6.75
N THR A 339 -15.51 2.00 6.11
CA THR A 339 -16.75 2.43 5.44
C THR A 339 -18.02 2.12 6.21
N GLU A 340 -17.95 1.29 7.28
CA GLU A 340 -19.13 0.82 8.06
C GLU A 340 -20.29 0.36 7.13
N ASP A 341 -21.41 1.08 7.15
CA ASP A 341 -22.61 0.76 6.34
C ASP A 341 -22.62 1.43 4.95
N VAL A 342 -21.62 2.26 4.62
CA VAL A 342 -21.52 2.92 3.33
C VAL A 342 -20.87 1.97 2.32
N LYS A 343 -21.55 1.69 1.20
CA LYS A 343 -21.01 0.93 0.08
C LYS A 343 -20.45 1.87 -0.98
N TYR A 344 -19.28 1.52 -1.45
CA TYR A 344 -18.58 2.22 -2.52
C TYR A 344 -18.55 1.39 -3.80
N GLN A 345 -18.16 2.00 -4.88
CA GLN A 345 -17.66 1.39 -6.10
C GLN A 345 -16.45 2.18 -6.58
N ALA A 346 -15.69 1.63 -7.50
CA ALA A 346 -14.47 2.23 -7.99
C ALA A 346 -14.51 2.40 -9.51
N CYS A 347 -13.84 3.46 -9.97
CA CYS A 347 -13.50 3.66 -11.38
C CYS A 347 -12.12 4.32 -11.49
N PRO A 348 -11.48 4.36 -12.68
CA PRO A 348 -10.17 4.98 -12.85
C PRO A 348 -10.09 6.45 -12.41
N GLY A 349 -11.18 7.21 -12.55
CA GLY A 349 -11.22 8.63 -12.23
C GLY A 349 -10.65 9.53 -13.34
N PRO A 350 -10.29 10.79 -13.03
CA PRO A 350 -9.88 11.78 -14.04
C PRO A 350 -8.47 11.55 -14.61
N CYS A 351 -7.66 10.74 -13.97
CA CYS A 351 -6.34 10.36 -14.44
C CYS A 351 -5.85 9.11 -13.70
N GLY A 352 -4.96 8.32 -14.33
CA GLY A 352 -4.23 7.25 -13.67
C GLY A 352 -3.18 7.86 -12.72
N TYR A 353 -2.88 7.19 -11.61
CA TYR A 353 -1.84 7.62 -10.67
C TYR A 353 -1.39 6.44 -9.82
N TYR A 354 -0.29 6.62 -9.12
CA TYR A 354 0.18 5.68 -8.08
C TYR A 354 0.22 6.39 -6.72
N TRP A 355 0.20 5.59 -5.66
CA TRP A 355 0.36 6.11 -4.30
C TRP A 355 1.11 5.12 -3.42
N GLY A 356 2.37 5.47 -3.08
CA GLY A 356 3.25 4.67 -2.24
C GLY A 356 3.74 3.38 -2.92
N GLY A 357 4.03 2.39 -2.13
CA GLY A 357 4.63 1.11 -2.51
C GLY A 357 5.88 0.82 -1.71
N SER A 358 6.12 -0.46 -1.42
CA SER A 358 7.27 -0.90 -0.60
C SER A 358 8.28 -1.61 -1.48
N TYR A 359 9.49 -1.09 -1.54
CA TYR A 359 10.62 -1.61 -2.33
C TYR A 359 11.63 -2.31 -1.43
N LEU A 360 12.08 -3.49 -1.81
CA LEU A 360 13.11 -4.27 -1.10
C LEU A 360 14.48 -4.01 -1.70
N PHE A 361 15.34 -3.38 -0.92
CA PHE A 361 16.75 -3.20 -1.24
C PHE A 361 17.58 -4.39 -0.78
N TYR A 362 18.65 -4.65 -1.51
CA TYR A 362 19.71 -5.56 -1.13
C TYR A 362 20.88 -4.77 -0.51
N GLY A 363 21.30 -5.19 0.68
CA GLY A 363 22.45 -4.62 1.39
C GLY A 363 23.76 -5.21 0.89
N LYS A 364 24.69 -4.34 0.44
CA LYS A 364 25.94 -4.69 -0.24
C LYS A 364 26.83 -5.68 0.54
N ASP A 365 26.93 -5.52 1.85
CA ASP A 365 27.79 -6.36 2.71
C ASP A 365 27.01 -7.51 3.37
N CYS A 366 25.94 -7.96 2.71
CA CYS A 366 25.12 -9.09 3.17
C CYS A 366 25.95 -10.36 3.33
N PRO A 367 25.90 -11.03 4.51
CA PRO A 367 26.70 -12.24 4.77
C PRO A 367 26.20 -13.48 4.01
N ASN A 368 25.00 -13.45 3.46
CA ASN A 368 24.34 -14.56 2.75
C ASN A 368 23.54 -14.03 1.56
N PRO A 369 24.23 -13.60 0.47
CA PRO A 369 23.60 -12.97 -0.70
C PRO A 369 22.51 -13.84 -1.34
N SER A 370 22.75 -15.15 -1.48
CA SER A 370 21.79 -16.06 -2.09
C SER A 370 20.51 -16.23 -1.26
N LEU A 371 20.60 -16.18 0.09
CA LEU A 371 19.41 -16.20 0.95
C LEU A 371 18.62 -14.89 0.86
N ALA A 372 19.32 -13.75 0.82
CA ALA A 372 18.70 -12.44 0.61
C ALA A 372 17.99 -12.38 -0.75
N GLY A 373 18.65 -12.88 -1.80
CA GLY A 373 18.06 -12.99 -3.14
C GLY A 373 16.85 -13.92 -3.18
N LEU A 374 16.91 -15.09 -2.53
CA LEU A 374 15.76 -16.01 -2.45
C LEU A 374 14.56 -15.33 -1.76
N LEU A 375 14.80 -14.57 -0.70
CA LEU A 375 13.74 -13.83 -0.01
C LEU A 375 13.12 -12.76 -0.94
N ILE A 376 13.94 -11.95 -1.60
CA ILE A 376 13.47 -10.93 -2.55
C ILE A 376 12.71 -11.62 -3.69
N TYR A 377 13.29 -12.67 -4.30
CA TYR A 377 12.63 -13.43 -5.36
C TYR A 377 11.26 -13.94 -4.95
N THR A 378 11.17 -14.58 -3.79
CA THR A 378 9.91 -15.17 -3.30
C THR A 378 8.81 -14.13 -3.15
N LEU A 379 9.14 -12.95 -2.61
CA LEU A 379 8.16 -11.92 -2.31
C LEU A 379 7.85 -10.98 -3.49
N THR A 380 8.67 -10.97 -4.55
CA THR A 380 8.54 -9.96 -5.63
C THR A 380 8.56 -10.53 -7.05
N CYS A 381 9.02 -11.78 -7.24
CA CYS A 381 9.16 -12.39 -8.57
C CYS A 381 8.34 -13.66 -8.74
N ASP A 382 8.14 -14.42 -7.66
CA ASP A 382 7.47 -15.73 -7.67
C ASP A 382 5.98 -15.56 -7.98
N THR A 383 5.57 -15.96 -9.18
CA THR A 383 4.19 -15.74 -9.69
C THR A 383 3.14 -16.46 -8.84
N ASP A 384 3.45 -17.63 -8.29
CA ASP A 384 2.49 -18.37 -7.46
C ASP A 384 2.31 -17.66 -6.09
N VAL A 385 3.39 -17.20 -5.48
CA VAL A 385 3.33 -16.41 -4.24
C VAL A 385 2.59 -15.09 -4.47
N MET A 386 2.86 -14.40 -5.57
CA MET A 386 2.18 -13.16 -5.92
C MET A 386 0.68 -13.39 -6.20
N TYR A 387 0.32 -14.51 -6.82
CA TYR A 387 -1.06 -14.93 -6.96
C TYR A 387 -1.73 -15.18 -5.60
N ASP A 388 -1.05 -15.89 -4.70
CA ASP A 388 -1.57 -16.16 -3.35
C ASP A 388 -1.77 -14.88 -2.54
N MET A 389 -0.90 -13.88 -2.68
CA MET A 389 -1.09 -12.55 -2.07
C MET A 389 -2.39 -11.89 -2.54
N ALA A 390 -2.70 -11.95 -3.84
CA ALA A 390 -3.96 -11.45 -4.37
C ALA A 390 -5.15 -12.28 -3.87
N ALA A 391 -5.03 -13.60 -3.87
CA ALA A 391 -6.11 -14.52 -3.50
C ALA A 391 -6.47 -14.46 -2.03
N ASN A 392 -5.48 -14.21 -1.16
CA ASN A 392 -5.67 -14.06 0.28
C ASN A 392 -6.11 -12.64 0.68
N GLY A 393 -6.09 -11.69 -0.25
CA GLY A 393 -6.41 -10.29 0.01
C GLY A 393 -5.29 -9.53 0.73
N ASP A 394 -4.06 -10.08 0.77
CA ASP A 394 -2.89 -9.44 1.39
C ASP A 394 -2.34 -8.31 0.51
N GLU A 395 -2.58 -8.39 -0.80
CA GLU A 395 -2.20 -7.34 -1.75
C GLU A 395 -3.28 -7.16 -2.82
N GLY A 396 -3.78 -5.95 -2.95
CA GLY A 396 -4.85 -5.61 -3.88
C GLY A 396 -4.42 -5.59 -5.35
N CYS A 397 -3.13 -5.42 -5.65
CA CYS A 397 -2.54 -5.55 -6.98
C CYS A 397 -1.05 -5.88 -6.81
N PRO A 398 -0.69 -7.17 -6.72
CA PRO A 398 0.70 -7.61 -6.69
C PRO A 398 1.46 -7.12 -7.93
N ASN A 399 2.75 -6.81 -7.77
CA ASN A 399 3.59 -6.35 -8.87
C ASN A 399 4.04 -7.49 -9.80
N ASN A 400 3.06 -8.29 -10.27
CA ASN A 400 3.28 -9.40 -11.19
C ASN A 400 2.05 -9.55 -12.09
N GLN A 401 2.14 -9.10 -13.34
CA GLN A 401 1.04 -9.06 -14.29
C GLN A 401 0.44 -10.45 -14.54
N ALA A 402 1.27 -11.50 -14.64
CA ALA A 402 0.79 -12.86 -14.86
C ALA A 402 -0.03 -13.38 -13.66
N ALA A 403 0.38 -13.08 -12.43
CA ALA A 403 -0.36 -13.39 -11.22
C ALA A 403 -1.70 -12.67 -11.16
N VAL A 404 -1.70 -11.36 -11.47
CA VAL A 404 -2.92 -10.54 -11.49
C VAL A 404 -3.90 -10.99 -12.55
N GLU A 405 -3.44 -11.25 -13.78
CA GLU A 405 -4.29 -11.74 -14.87
C GLU A 405 -4.91 -13.11 -14.55
N LYS A 406 -4.14 -14.00 -13.91
CA LYS A 406 -4.65 -15.28 -13.43
C LYS A 406 -5.69 -15.08 -12.32
N ALA A 407 -5.45 -14.21 -11.35
CA ALA A 407 -6.38 -13.92 -10.26
C ALA A 407 -7.71 -13.34 -10.78
N ILE A 408 -7.66 -12.43 -11.76
CA ILE A 408 -8.85 -11.92 -12.46
C ILE A 408 -9.62 -13.04 -13.14
N ALA A 409 -8.93 -13.92 -13.90
CA ALA A 409 -9.54 -15.04 -14.61
C ALA A 409 -10.21 -16.04 -13.65
N ASP A 410 -9.64 -16.23 -12.46
CA ASP A 410 -10.18 -17.11 -11.42
C ASP A 410 -11.29 -16.43 -10.58
N GLY A 411 -11.62 -15.15 -10.85
CA GLY A 411 -12.66 -14.38 -10.15
C GLY A 411 -12.25 -13.90 -8.74
N VAL A 412 -10.95 -13.81 -8.49
CA VAL A 412 -10.40 -13.27 -7.24
C VAL A 412 -10.45 -11.74 -7.26
N GLY A 413 -10.54 -11.09 -6.11
CA GLY A 413 -10.46 -9.64 -5.97
C GLY A 413 -11.81 -8.93 -5.77
N ALA A 414 -12.91 -9.67 -5.64
CA ALA A 414 -14.21 -9.09 -5.25
C ALA A 414 -14.16 -8.55 -3.82
N SER A 415 -14.69 -7.36 -3.60
CA SER A 415 -14.68 -6.69 -2.30
C SER A 415 -16.09 -6.39 -1.80
N ASP A 416 -16.40 -6.78 -0.56
CA ASP A 416 -17.66 -6.46 0.11
C ASP A 416 -17.85 -4.95 0.33
N LYS A 417 -16.76 -4.19 0.50
CA LYS A 417 -16.79 -2.72 0.60
C LYS A 417 -17.26 -2.07 -0.69
N LEU A 418 -17.02 -2.76 -1.83
CA LEU A 418 -17.38 -2.32 -3.16
C LEU A 418 -18.58 -3.07 -3.75
N ASP A 419 -19.41 -3.64 -2.89
CA ASP A 419 -20.62 -4.35 -3.29
C ASP A 419 -20.35 -5.49 -4.30
N GLY A 420 -19.23 -6.19 -4.11
CA GLY A 420 -18.78 -7.32 -4.93
C GLY A 420 -18.02 -6.93 -6.21
N GLN A 421 -17.72 -5.66 -6.45
CA GLN A 421 -16.88 -5.26 -7.59
C GLN A 421 -15.48 -5.85 -7.46
N ASN A 422 -14.92 -6.34 -8.57
CA ASN A 422 -13.55 -6.82 -8.67
C ASN A 422 -12.60 -5.65 -8.91
N LEU A 423 -11.81 -5.30 -7.91
CA LEU A 423 -10.84 -4.21 -7.99
C LEU A 423 -9.59 -4.55 -8.80
N LEU A 424 -9.21 -5.83 -8.86
CA LEU A 424 -8.01 -6.24 -9.60
C LEU A 424 -8.08 -5.84 -11.08
N GLU A 425 -9.27 -5.91 -11.71
CA GLU A 425 -9.44 -5.45 -13.08
C GLU A 425 -9.14 -3.95 -13.21
N THR A 426 -9.73 -3.12 -12.33
CA THR A 426 -9.52 -1.66 -12.34
C THR A 426 -8.08 -1.30 -12.04
N PHE A 427 -7.46 -1.95 -11.06
CA PHE A 427 -6.06 -1.73 -10.70
C PHE A 427 -5.10 -2.17 -11.81
N ASN A 428 -5.33 -3.34 -12.43
CA ASN A 428 -4.51 -3.84 -13.54
C ASN A 428 -4.50 -2.87 -14.73
N GLU A 429 -5.67 -2.34 -15.10
CA GLU A 429 -5.76 -1.35 -16.18
C GLU A 429 -5.11 -0.02 -15.78
N GLY A 430 -5.30 0.44 -14.54
CA GLY A 430 -4.65 1.65 -14.01
C GLY A 430 -3.13 1.52 -14.01
N ALA A 431 -2.58 0.39 -13.54
CA ALA A 431 -1.14 0.15 -13.46
C ALA A 431 -0.44 0.23 -14.82
N LYS A 432 -1.11 -0.13 -15.91
CA LYS A 432 -0.55 -0.07 -17.28
C LYS A 432 -0.40 1.37 -17.81
N THR A 433 -1.02 2.35 -17.15
CA THR A 433 -1.02 3.77 -17.59
C THR A 433 -0.09 4.66 -16.78
N ILE A 434 0.54 4.13 -15.73
CA ILE A 434 1.42 4.91 -14.84
C ILE A 434 2.80 5.12 -15.47
N ASP A 435 3.33 6.34 -15.31
CA ASP A 435 4.69 6.75 -15.70
C ASP A 435 5.38 7.42 -14.51
N MET A 436 6.36 6.74 -13.92
CA MET A 436 7.20 7.27 -12.83
C MET A 436 8.53 7.87 -13.32
N SER A 437 8.74 8.01 -14.62
CA SER A 437 10.00 8.50 -15.21
C SER A 437 10.37 9.95 -14.81
N LYS A 438 9.43 10.70 -14.24
CA LYS A 438 9.64 12.06 -13.73
C LYS A 438 9.94 12.12 -12.23
N SER A 439 9.99 10.96 -11.57
CA SER A 439 10.31 10.90 -10.15
C SER A 439 11.79 11.15 -9.88
N THR A 440 12.09 11.83 -8.78
CA THR A 440 13.45 12.15 -8.33
C THR A 440 13.57 11.97 -6.83
N LYS A 441 14.78 11.84 -6.31
CA LYS A 441 15.06 11.79 -4.87
C LYS A 441 14.60 13.02 -4.08
N TYR A 442 14.25 14.10 -4.75
CA TYR A 442 13.77 15.35 -4.17
C TYR A 442 12.24 15.41 -4.01
N ASP A 443 11.51 14.46 -4.62
CA ASP A 443 10.06 14.51 -4.73
C ASP A 443 9.37 14.57 -3.37
N SER A 444 9.78 13.77 -2.42
CA SER A 444 9.19 13.75 -1.06
C SER A 444 9.24 15.12 -0.40
N GLN A 445 10.42 15.76 -0.40
CA GLN A 445 10.60 17.06 0.22
C GLN A 445 9.83 18.17 -0.51
N ILE A 446 9.91 18.21 -1.85
CA ILE A 446 9.24 19.26 -2.63
C ILE A 446 7.71 19.10 -2.61
N ASN A 447 7.21 17.86 -2.66
CA ASN A 447 5.77 17.59 -2.54
C ASN A 447 5.22 17.98 -1.15
N THR A 448 6.02 17.81 -0.08
CA THR A 448 5.68 18.28 1.27
C THR A 448 5.60 19.80 1.33
N SER A 449 6.58 20.48 0.77
CA SER A 449 6.59 21.94 0.64
C SER A 449 5.38 22.46 -0.16
N LEU A 450 5.09 21.82 -1.31
CA LEU A 450 3.93 22.19 -2.14
C LEU A 450 2.60 21.97 -1.39
N SER A 451 2.46 20.88 -0.63
CA SER A 451 1.26 20.61 0.15
C SER A 451 1.02 21.67 1.23
N THR A 452 2.10 22.11 1.90
CA THR A 452 2.06 23.21 2.88
C THR A 452 1.64 24.53 2.23
N VAL A 453 2.26 24.86 1.11
CA VAL A 453 1.95 26.07 0.34
C VAL A 453 0.52 26.03 -0.21
N SER A 454 0.04 24.87 -0.67
CA SER A 454 -1.33 24.67 -1.14
C SER A 454 -2.35 24.97 -0.03
N THR A 455 -2.09 24.49 1.20
CA THR A 455 -2.94 24.76 2.35
C THR A 455 -3.00 26.26 2.68
N SER A 456 -1.86 26.95 2.69
CA SER A 456 -1.77 28.40 2.90
C SER A 456 -2.46 29.20 1.78
N TYR A 457 -2.33 28.77 0.52
CA TYR A 457 -3.02 29.37 -0.62
C TYR A 457 -4.54 29.17 -0.53
N ASN A 458 -5.00 27.98 -0.18
CA ASN A 458 -6.42 27.69 0.00
C ASN A 458 -7.06 28.61 1.05
N THR A 459 -6.37 28.85 2.16
CA THR A 459 -6.85 29.72 3.27
C THR A 459 -6.66 31.20 3.02
N GLY A 460 -6.05 31.60 1.89
CA GLY A 460 -5.92 33.01 1.46
C GLY A 460 -4.70 33.74 2.03
N GLU A 461 -3.70 33.01 2.52
CA GLU A 461 -2.41 33.59 2.90
C GLU A 461 -1.65 34.15 1.68
N TYR A 462 -1.78 33.47 0.53
CA TYR A 462 -1.29 33.90 -0.77
C TYR A 462 -2.46 34.34 -1.65
N GLY A 463 -2.32 35.49 -2.32
CA GLY A 463 -3.37 36.07 -3.15
C GLY A 463 -3.43 35.53 -4.58
N SER A 464 -2.41 34.76 -5.02
CA SER A 464 -2.33 34.21 -6.37
C SER A 464 -1.48 32.93 -6.39
N VAL A 465 -1.61 32.14 -7.48
CA VAL A 465 -0.75 31.00 -7.76
C VAL A 465 0.71 31.41 -7.85
N ASP A 466 1.01 32.57 -8.42
CA ASP A 466 2.38 33.07 -8.54
C ASP A 466 3.00 33.36 -7.17
N GLU A 467 2.24 33.92 -6.22
CA GLU A 467 2.69 34.12 -4.85
C GLU A 467 2.91 32.79 -4.11
N ALA A 468 2.03 31.83 -4.29
CA ALA A 468 2.17 30.48 -3.76
C ALA A 468 3.43 29.77 -4.33
N ILE A 469 3.69 29.90 -5.63
CA ILE A 469 4.90 29.36 -6.27
C ILE A 469 6.16 30.07 -5.75
N ALA A 470 6.11 31.38 -5.53
CA ALA A 470 7.24 32.10 -4.94
C ALA A 470 7.53 31.60 -3.53
N ALA A 471 6.51 31.29 -2.73
CA ALA A 471 6.67 30.68 -1.41
C ALA A 471 7.27 29.27 -1.48
N LEU A 472 6.80 28.43 -2.42
CA LEU A 472 7.37 27.10 -2.69
C LEU A 472 8.87 27.20 -3.03
N LYS A 473 9.23 28.11 -3.94
CA LYS A 473 10.63 28.35 -4.32
C LYS A 473 11.48 28.77 -3.13
N ALA A 474 10.96 29.64 -2.28
CA ALA A 474 11.67 30.10 -1.08
C ALA A 474 11.91 28.96 -0.07
N ASP A 475 10.92 28.09 0.12
CA ASP A 475 11.00 26.94 1.02
C ASP A 475 12.00 25.89 0.48
N VAL A 476 11.93 25.56 -0.80
CA VAL A 476 12.87 24.64 -1.46
C VAL A 476 14.31 25.17 -1.38
N ALA A 477 14.53 26.47 -1.61
CA ALA A 477 15.86 27.10 -1.50
C ALA A 477 16.42 27.05 -0.06
N ALA A 478 15.54 27.03 0.94
CA ALA A 478 15.94 26.95 2.35
C ALA A 478 16.25 25.51 2.80
N THR A 479 15.60 24.51 2.19
CA THR A 479 15.65 23.10 2.63
C THR A 479 16.56 22.22 1.76
N LEU A 480 16.71 22.52 0.46
CA LEU A 480 17.52 21.75 -0.49
C LEU A 480 18.71 22.60 -0.99
N THR A 481 19.85 22.46 -0.30
CA THR A 481 21.05 23.28 -0.56
C THR A 481 21.81 22.90 -1.83
N ASP A 482 21.54 21.72 -2.39
CA ASP A 482 22.11 21.18 -3.62
C ASP A 482 21.23 21.44 -4.86
N VAL A 483 20.09 22.13 -4.68
CA VAL A 483 19.17 22.52 -5.76
C VAL A 483 19.24 24.02 -6.00
N THR A 484 19.49 24.42 -7.24
CA THR A 484 19.45 25.83 -7.66
C THR A 484 17.99 26.26 -7.87
N VAL A 485 17.58 27.35 -7.21
CA VAL A 485 16.24 27.95 -7.35
C VAL A 485 16.38 29.31 -8.03
N GLU A 486 15.74 29.50 -9.17
CA GLU A 486 15.74 30.74 -9.99
C GLU A 486 14.40 31.49 -9.89
#